data_41ac7c1f94f39cb265850ef2a8229bf1
#
_entry.id   41ac7c1f94f39cb265850ef2a8229bf1
#
_cell.length_a   1.000
_cell.length_b   1.000
_cell.length_c   1.000
_cell.angle_alpha   90.00
_cell.angle_beta   90.00
_cell.angle_gamma   90.00
#
_symmetry.space_group_name_H-M   'P 1'
#
loop_
_entity.id
_entity.type
_entity.pdbx_description
1 polymer ?
#
loop_
_entity_poly.entity_id
_entity_poly.type
_entity_poly.pdbx_seq_one_letter_code
_entity_poly.pdbx_strand_id
1 'polypeptide(L)'
;KLIDGAGNFLPESKRGVPTPFVAFTKIMGLYKLFPKATLFTKYYAQHLDENETGKVDILVGAFMVMKRDLYLEVGGFDEDCFMYSDDIDLSYMVLQKGKSNYYFHETSVIHYKGESTVRDAIYMKRFQQAIHFFYQKHFKVSFLFDSFLKIGAFFFTLFKKKQAVTILKKADEYLLLSEDENLK
;
A
#
# COMPACT_ATOMS: atom_id res chain seq x y z
N LYS A 1 -7.08 10.31 -6.63
CA LYS A 1 -7.31 10.41 -5.18
C LYS A 1 -8.13 9.22 -4.73
N LEU A 2 -7.69 8.49 -3.69
CA LEU A 2 -8.51 7.45 -3.07
C LEU A 2 -9.18 7.99 -1.81
N ILE A 3 -10.44 7.60 -1.64
CA ILE A 3 -11.24 7.89 -0.46
C ILE A 3 -11.84 6.59 0.08
N ASP A 4 -12.16 6.53 1.37
CA ASP A 4 -12.90 5.42 1.95
C ASP A 4 -14.41 5.52 1.66
N GLY A 5 -15.19 4.54 2.11
CA GLY A 5 -16.65 4.55 1.94
C GLY A 5 -17.37 5.69 2.67
N ALA A 6 -16.71 6.38 3.60
CA ALA A 6 -17.21 7.56 4.29
C ALA A 6 -16.76 8.89 3.66
N GLY A 7 -15.98 8.83 2.57
CA GLY A 7 -15.46 10.00 1.86
C GLY A 7 -14.15 10.54 2.42
N ASN A 8 -13.53 9.90 3.42
CA ASN A 8 -12.26 10.35 3.98
C ASN A 8 -11.10 9.99 3.05
N PHE A 9 -10.13 10.89 2.95
CA PHE A 9 -8.91 10.66 2.17
C PHE A 9 -8.09 9.47 2.72
N LEU A 10 -7.59 8.65 1.81
CA LEU A 10 -6.69 7.55 2.11
C LEU A 10 -5.24 7.94 1.83
N PRO A 11 -4.39 8.14 2.86
CA PRO A 11 -3.01 8.60 2.71
C PRO A 11 -2.13 7.71 1.82
N GLU A 12 -2.46 6.45 1.67
CA GLU A 12 -1.79 5.52 0.77
C GLU A 12 -1.95 5.85 -0.71
N SER A 13 -2.85 6.77 -1.08
CA SER A 13 -3.01 7.27 -2.46
C SER A 13 -1.69 7.78 -3.04
N LYS A 14 -0.80 8.25 -2.18
CA LYS A 14 0.50 8.82 -2.53
C LYS A 14 1.54 8.42 -1.48
N ARG A 15 2.63 7.82 -1.93
CA ARG A 15 3.68 7.31 -1.05
C ARG A 15 5.06 7.63 -1.60
N GLY A 16 6.05 7.72 -0.73
CA GLY A 16 7.45 7.68 -1.08
C GLY A 16 7.97 6.25 -1.22
N VAL A 17 9.14 6.11 -1.84
CA VAL A 17 9.81 4.80 -1.93
C VAL A 17 10.04 4.25 -0.53
N PRO A 18 9.59 3.03 -0.23
CA PRO A 18 9.86 2.37 1.04
C PRO A 18 11.30 1.84 1.08
N THR A 19 12.29 2.76 1.05
CA THR A 19 13.70 2.37 1.24
C THR A 19 13.87 1.66 2.59
N PRO A 20 14.94 0.86 2.80
CA PRO A 20 15.21 0.23 4.09
C PRO A 20 15.17 1.22 5.26
N PHE A 21 15.70 2.42 5.07
CA PHE A 21 15.66 3.48 6.07
C PHE A 21 14.23 3.98 6.34
N VAL A 22 13.45 4.24 5.30
CA VAL A 22 12.04 4.69 5.41
C VAL A 22 11.19 3.63 6.11
N ALA A 23 11.39 2.35 5.79
CA ALA A 23 10.72 1.24 6.47
C ALA A 23 11.09 1.18 7.96
N PHE A 24 12.38 1.33 8.28
CA PHE A 24 12.87 1.40 9.65
C PHE A 24 12.22 2.53 10.44
N THR A 25 12.23 3.75 9.92
CA THR A 25 11.64 4.92 10.59
C THR A 25 10.14 4.77 10.82
N LYS A 26 9.44 4.12 9.88
CA LYS A 26 8.01 3.81 9.99
C LYS A 26 7.74 2.77 11.08
N ILE A 27 8.50 1.68 11.11
CA ILE A 27 8.37 0.61 12.13
C ILE A 27 8.63 1.18 13.53
N MET A 28 9.66 2.01 13.67
CA MET A 28 9.99 2.69 14.93
C MET A 28 9.02 3.81 15.31
N GLY A 29 8.08 4.15 14.44
CA GLY A 29 7.11 5.22 14.69
C GLY A 29 7.71 6.63 14.71
N LEU A 30 8.93 6.83 14.19
CA LEU A 30 9.64 8.11 14.22
C LEU A 30 8.88 9.22 13.49
N TYR A 31 8.09 8.88 12.48
CA TYR A 31 7.21 9.83 11.79
C TYR A 31 6.14 10.46 12.70
N LYS A 32 5.75 9.77 13.78
CA LYS A 32 4.80 10.28 14.77
C LYS A 32 5.50 11.19 15.78
N LEU A 33 6.74 10.86 16.16
CA LEU A 33 7.54 11.64 17.10
C LEU A 33 8.08 12.93 16.48
N PHE A 34 8.39 12.89 15.18
CA PHE A 34 8.97 14.01 14.43
C PHE A 34 8.16 14.32 13.16
N PRO A 35 6.90 14.76 13.29
CA PRO A 35 5.99 14.94 12.14
C PRO A 35 6.43 16.05 11.17
N LYS A 36 7.29 16.97 11.61
CA LYS A 36 7.83 18.05 10.76
C LYS A 36 9.16 17.70 10.08
N ALA A 37 9.78 16.57 10.43
CA ALA A 37 11.03 16.17 9.82
C ALA A 37 10.78 15.42 8.51
N THR A 38 11.05 16.05 7.38
CA THR A 38 10.83 15.50 6.02
C THR A 38 11.49 14.13 5.82
N LEU A 39 12.59 13.86 6.54
CA LEU A 39 13.30 12.59 6.52
C LEU A 39 12.42 11.42 7.01
N PHE A 40 11.53 11.66 7.98
CA PHE A 40 10.66 10.63 8.57
C PHE A 40 9.26 10.59 7.96
N THR A 41 8.87 11.64 7.23
CA THR A 41 7.52 11.79 6.64
C THR A 41 7.44 11.39 5.17
N LYS A 42 8.58 10.99 4.57
CA LYS A 42 8.67 10.58 3.16
C LYS A 42 7.70 9.45 2.78
N TYR A 43 7.39 8.54 3.70
CA TYR A 43 6.56 7.39 3.39
C TYR A 43 5.18 7.76 2.84
N TYR A 44 4.53 8.79 3.38
CA TYR A 44 3.20 9.25 2.94
C TYR A 44 3.24 10.45 1.99
N ALA A 45 4.40 10.76 1.42
CA ALA A 45 4.58 11.89 0.50
C ALA A 45 3.89 13.19 1.01
N GLN A 46 4.13 13.54 2.29
CA GLN A 46 3.45 14.66 2.97
C GLN A 46 3.84 16.04 2.42
N HIS A 47 4.80 16.10 1.50
CA HIS A 47 5.16 17.32 0.78
C HIS A 47 4.09 17.78 -0.20
N LEU A 48 3.11 16.93 -0.53
CA LEU A 48 2.01 17.20 -1.44
C LEU A 48 0.70 17.16 -0.67
N ASP A 49 -0.16 18.16 -0.84
CA ASP A 49 -1.52 18.13 -0.26
C ASP A 49 -2.40 17.07 -0.92
N GLU A 50 -3.46 16.66 -0.26
CA GLU A 50 -4.39 15.67 -0.81
C GLU A 50 -5.23 16.21 -1.96
N ASN A 51 -5.35 17.53 -2.09
CA ASN A 51 -6.07 18.23 -3.14
C ASN A 51 -5.11 18.92 -4.14
N GLU A 52 -3.89 18.44 -4.23
CA GLU A 52 -2.88 18.91 -5.15
C GLU A 52 -2.36 17.79 -6.04
N THR A 53 -2.38 17.99 -7.36
CA THR A 53 -1.76 17.08 -8.32
C THR A 53 -0.26 17.30 -8.37
N GLY A 54 0.53 16.26 -8.22
CA GLY A 54 1.97 16.39 -8.22
C GLY A 54 2.73 15.09 -8.31
N LYS A 55 4.05 15.20 -8.38
CA LYS A 55 4.96 14.06 -8.44
C LYS A 55 4.99 13.33 -7.11
N VAL A 56 4.92 12.02 -7.18
CA VAL A 56 5.08 11.10 -6.05
C VAL A 56 5.96 9.93 -6.48
N ASP A 57 6.51 9.20 -5.52
CA ASP A 57 7.35 8.07 -5.88
C ASP A 57 6.51 6.83 -6.19
N ILE A 58 5.56 6.51 -5.33
CA ILE A 58 4.78 5.26 -5.39
C ILE A 58 3.29 5.60 -5.39
N LEU A 59 2.57 4.99 -6.30
CA LEU A 59 1.11 4.98 -6.37
C LEU A 59 0.55 3.71 -5.74
N VAL A 60 -0.75 3.70 -5.47
CA VAL A 60 -1.46 2.50 -4.98
C VAL A 60 -2.16 1.81 -6.13
N GLY A 61 -2.11 0.48 -6.16
CA GLY A 61 -2.63 -0.36 -7.24
C GLY A 61 -4.14 -0.33 -7.43
N ALA A 62 -4.91 0.24 -6.48
CA ALA A 62 -6.36 0.30 -6.57
C ALA A 62 -6.88 1.04 -7.83
N PHE A 63 -6.14 2.04 -8.29
CA PHE A 63 -6.42 2.72 -9.57
C PHE A 63 -5.14 3.36 -10.13
N MET A 64 -4.60 2.76 -11.18
CA MET A 64 -3.40 3.23 -11.88
C MET A 64 -3.67 3.34 -13.37
N VAL A 65 -3.16 4.39 -14.01
CA VAL A 65 -3.23 4.58 -15.45
C VAL A 65 -1.82 4.91 -15.96
N MET A 66 -1.39 4.23 -16.99
CA MET A 66 -0.11 4.50 -17.65
C MET A 66 -0.17 4.16 -19.14
N LYS A 67 0.79 4.69 -19.90
CA LYS A 67 0.91 4.34 -21.32
C LYS A 67 1.30 2.88 -21.45
N ARG A 68 0.65 2.16 -22.39
CA ARG A 68 0.94 0.75 -22.67
C ARG A 68 2.42 0.51 -22.97
N ASP A 69 3.04 1.39 -23.78
CA ASP A 69 4.43 1.24 -24.16
C ASP A 69 5.36 1.33 -22.94
N LEU A 70 5.08 2.25 -22.00
CA LEU A 70 5.82 2.34 -20.76
C LEU A 70 5.62 1.09 -19.89
N TYR A 71 4.39 0.57 -19.80
CA TYR A 71 4.10 -0.66 -19.08
C TYR A 71 4.94 -1.84 -19.61
N LEU A 72 5.02 -1.98 -20.93
CA LEU A 72 5.83 -3.01 -21.57
C LEU A 72 7.35 -2.76 -21.40
N GLU A 73 7.78 -1.50 -21.47
CA GLU A 73 9.19 -1.10 -21.30
C GLU A 73 9.72 -1.43 -19.90
N VAL A 74 8.89 -1.27 -18.87
CA VAL A 74 9.28 -1.58 -17.47
C VAL A 74 9.10 -3.07 -17.12
N GLY A 75 8.47 -3.86 -18.00
CA GLY A 75 8.24 -5.29 -17.80
C GLY A 75 6.88 -5.65 -17.17
N GLY A 76 6.03 -4.66 -16.91
CA GLY A 76 4.70 -4.89 -16.33
C GLY A 76 4.73 -5.32 -14.86
N PHE A 77 3.67 -5.96 -14.42
CA PHE A 77 3.62 -6.60 -13.10
C PHE A 77 4.51 -7.84 -13.08
N ASP A 78 5.29 -8.00 -12.04
CA ASP A 78 6.15 -9.16 -11.84
C ASP A 78 5.33 -10.32 -11.28
N GLU A 79 5.33 -11.46 -11.99
CA GLU A 79 4.53 -12.64 -11.61
C GLU A 79 5.01 -13.29 -10.31
N ASP A 80 6.26 -13.09 -9.91
CA ASP A 80 6.80 -13.55 -8.64
C ASP A 80 6.29 -12.70 -7.46
N CYS A 81 5.71 -11.52 -7.73
CA CYS A 81 5.09 -10.65 -6.74
C CYS A 81 3.60 -10.94 -6.62
N PHE A 82 3.23 -11.92 -5.79
CA PHE A 82 1.83 -12.36 -5.70
C PHE A 82 0.86 -11.26 -5.25
N MET A 83 1.24 -10.39 -4.29
CA MET A 83 0.32 -9.39 -3.69
C MET A 83 1.08 -8.41 -2.78
N TYR A 84 0.51 -7.21 -2.54
CA TYR A 84 0.94 -6.18 -1.57
C TYR A 84 2.19 -5.36 -1.91
N SER A 85 3.02 -5.73 -2.86
CA SER A 85 4.13 -4.92 -3.33
C SER A 85 4.19 -4.77 -4.85
N ASP A 86 3.23 -5.31 -5.55
CA ASP A 86 3.06 -5.23 -7.00
C ASP A 86 2.97 -3.78 -7.49
N ASP A 87 2.17 -2.98 -6.82
CA ASP A 87 2.02 -1.55 -7.11
C ASP A 87 3.29 -0.75 -6.78
N ILE A 88 3.96 -1.12 -5.68
CA ILE A 88 5.24 -0.52 -5.27
C ILE A 88 6.33 -0.86 -6.28
N ASP A 89 6.40 -2.12 -6.68
CA ASP A 89 7.37 -2.63 -7.64
C ASP A 89 7.23 -1.93 -9.01
N LEU A 90 6.01 -1.92 -9.57
CA LEU A 90 5.73 -1.26 -10.83
C LEU A 90 6.06 0.24 -10.78
N SER A 91 5.61 0.94 -9.73
CA SER A 91 5.90 2.37 -9.55
C SER A 91 7.40 2.64 -9.47
N TYR A 92 8.14 1.79 -8.77
CA TYR A 92 9.58 1.92 -8.60
C TYR A 92 10.34 1.64 -9.90
N MET A 93 9.93 0.64 -10.69
CA MET A 93 10.50 0.37 -12.02
C MET A 93 10.33 1.56 -12.96
N VAL A 94 9.20 2.27 -12.91
CA VAL A 94 8.98 3.53 -13.65
C VAL A 94 10.01 4.58 -13.26
N LEU A 95 10.29 4.76 -11.95
CA LEU A 95 11.31 5.69 -11.47
C LEU A 95 12.71 5.29 -11.93
N GLN A 96 13.05 4.00 -11.93
CA GLN A 96 14.35 3.49 -12.40
C GLN A 96 14.59 3.78 -13.88
N LYS A 97 13.53 3.90 -14.69
CA LYS A 97 13.60 4.35 -16.09
C LYS A 97 13.70 5.87 -16.25
N GLY A 98 13.89 6.63 -15.16
CA GLY A 98 13.96 8.09 -15.19
C GLY A 98 12.63 8.78 -15.50
N LYS A 99 11.52 8.04 -15.40
CA LYS A 99 10.15 8.57 -15.55
C LYS A 99 9.60 9.00 -14.19
N SER A 100 8.40 9.57 -14.16
CA SER A 100 7.78 10.08 -12.94
C SER A 100 6.38 9.54 -12.79
N ASN A 101 6.01 9.21 -11.56
CA ASN A 101 4.65 8.92 -11.16
C ASN A 101 3.96 10.21 -10.68
N TYR A 102 2.67 10.34 -10.95
CA TYR A 102 1.87 11.50 -10.57
C TYR A 102 0.64 11.07 -9.80
N TYR A 103 0.45 11.67 -8.65
CA TYR A 103 -0.82 11.67 -7.96
C TYR A 103 -1.75 12.69 -8.64
N PHE A 104 -2.97 12.28 -8.96
CA PHE A 104 -3.99 13.12 -9.58
C PHE A 104 -5.20 13.22 -8.64
N HIS A 105 -5.50 14.44 -8.17
CA HIS A 105 -6.51 14.64 -7.12
C HIS A 105 -7.92 14.90 -7.66
N GLU A 106 -8.06 15.39 -8.91
CA GLU A 106 -9.36 15.81 -9.47
C GLU A 106 -10.34 14.66 -9.69
N THR A 107 -9.83 13.42 -9.77
CA THR A 107 -10.66 12.22 -9.82
C THR A 107 -10.54 11.46 -8.51
N SER A 108 -11.69 11.18 -7.88
CA SER A 108 -11.77 10.37 -6.66
C SER A 108 -12.33 8.99 -6.95
N VAL A 109 -11.71 7.99 -6.36
CA VAL A 109 -12.15 6.58 -6.43
C VAL A 109 -12.37 6.08 -5.02
N ILE A 110 -13.52 5.45 -4.77
CA ILE A 110 -13.81 4.82 -3.49
C ILE A 110 -13.03 3.51 -3.40
N HIS A 111 -12.25 3.35 -2.35
CA HIS A 111 -11.51 2.13 -2.06
C HIS A 111 -11.94 1.57 -0.70
N TYR A 112 -12.76 0.53 -0.74
CA TYR A 112 -13.24 -0.18 0.46
C TYR A 112 -12.11 -1.02 1.05
N LYS A 113 -11.26 -0.36 1.83
CA LYS A 113 -10.07 -0.95 2.40
C LYS A 113 -10.39 -2.05 3.40
N GLY A 114 -9.90 -3.24 3.12
CA GLY A 114 -9.94 -4.35 4.08
C GLY A 114 -11.24 -5.16 4.10
N GLU A 115 -12.23 -4.86 3.28
CA GLU A 115 -13.45 -5.68 3.19
C GLU A 115 -13.17 -7.08 2.62
N SER A 116 -12.19 -7.21 1.74
CA SER A 116 -11.81 -8.48 1.13
C SER A 116 -10.63 -9.19 1.82
N THR A 117 -10.05 -8.61 2.87
CA THR A 117 -8.81 -9.14 3.44
C THR A 117 -8.92 -9.31 4.96
N VAL A 118 -9.13 -10.54 5.38
CA VAL A 118 -8.96 -10.91 6.79
C VAL A 118 -7.47 -10.84 7.14
N ARG A 119 -7.12 -10.02 8.13
CA ARG A 119 -5.73 -9.87 8.60
C ARG A 119 -5.33 -11.01 9.53
N ASP A 120 -5.31 -12.20 8.98
CA ASP A 120 -4.92 -13.44 9.64
C ASP A 120 -3.40 -13.73 9.50
N ALA A 121 -2.97 -14.91 9.92
CA ALA A 121 -1.59 -15.36 9.80
C ALA A 121 -1.15 -15.50 8.33
N ILE A 122 -2.08 -15.86 7.43
CA ILE A 122 -1.81 -16.01 6.00
C ILE A 122 -1.54 -14.64 5.38
N TYR A 123 -2.34 -13.63 5.74
CA TYR A 123 -2.10 -12.24 5.36
C TYR A 123 -0.71 -11.78 5.77
N MET A 124 -0.33 -12.00 7.05
CA MET A 124 0.97 -11.57 7.55
C MET A 124 2.13 -12.26 6.83
N LYS A 125 1.99 -13.56 6.55
CA LYS A 125 3.00 -14.30 5.78
C LYS A 125 3.16 -13.73 4.36
N ARG A 126 2.05 -13.50 3.65
CA ARG A 126 2.07 -12.93 2.29
C ARG A 126 2.64 -11.51 2.27
N PHE A 127 2.28 -10.71 3.25
CA PHE A 127 2.83 -9.36 3.39
C PHE A 127 4.35 -9.36 3.63
N GLN A 128 4.86 -10.28 4.47
CA GLN A 128 6.30 -10.45 4.68
C GLN A 128 7.01 -10.91 3.41
N GLN A 129 6.42 -11.85 2.67
CA GLN A 129 6.96 -12.32 1.40
C GLN A 129 7.04 -11.19 0.36
N ALA A 130 6.01 -10.37 0.26
CA ALA A 130 5.97 -9.22 -0.65
C ALA A 130 7.05 -8.18 -0.32
N ILE A 131 7.21 -7.85 0.97
CA ILE A 131 8.28 -6.96 1.43
C ILE A 131 9.65 -7.54 1.09
N HIS A 132 9.87 -8.81 1.37
CA HIS A 132 11.13 -9.50 1.10
C HIS A 132 11.45 -9.48 -0.40
N PHE A 133 10.48 -9.84 -1.26
CA PHE A 133 10.59 -9.76 -2.70
C PHE A 133 11.06 -8.38 -3.18
N PHE A 134 10.36 -7.32 -2.77
CA PHE A 134 10.70 -5.96 -3.18
C PHE A 134 12.11 -5.54 -2.78
N TYR A 135 12.52 -5.85 -1.54
CA TYR A 135 13.85 -5.49 -1.07
C TYR A 135 14.96 -6.33 -1.73
N GLN A 136 14.74 -7.61 -1.96
CA GLN A 136 15.70 -8.44 -2.68
C GLN A 136 15.90 -7.96 -4.12
N LYS A 137 14.80 -7.66 -4.82
CA LYS A 137 14.83 -7.22 -6.20
C LYS A 137 15.55 -5.89 -6.38
N HIS A 138 15.30 -4.91 -5.51
CA HIS A 138 15.71 -3.53 -5.75
C HIS A 138 16.86 -3.01 -4.87
N PHE A 139 17.08 -3.56 -3.70
CA PHE A 139 18.01 -2.99 -2.73
C PHE A 139 19.19 -3.88 -2.36
N LYS A 140 19.26 -5.12 -2.88
CA LYS A 140 20.35 -6.08 -2.54
C LYS A 140 20.61 -6.12 -1.04
N VAL A 141 19.54 -6.20 -0.25
CA VAL A 141 19.62 -6.07 1.21
C VAL A 141 20.49 -7.15 1.84
N SER A 142 21.24 -6.74 2.86
CA SER A 142 22.10 -7.64 3.61
C SER A 142 21.29 -8.55 4.54
N PHE A 143 21.89 -9.68 4.94
CA PHE A 143 21.33 -10.58 5.96
C PHE A 143 20.93 -9.85 7.26
N LEU A 144 21.66 -8.80 7.64
CA LEU A 144 21.36 -7.98 8.82
C LEU A 144 20.03 -7.26 8.68
N PHE A 145 19.71 -6.73 7.51
CA PHE A 145 18.41 -6.07 7.26
C PHE A 145 17.26 -7.07 7.30
N ASP A 146 17.42 -8.25 6.72
CA ASP A 146 16.45 -9.33 6.75
C ASP A 146 16.15 -9.78 8.20
N SER A 147 17.20 -9.92 9.00
CA SER A 147 17.08 -10.25 10.42
C SER A 147 16.35 -9.15 11.19
N PHE A 148 16.65 -7.90 10.90
CA PHE A 148 15.97 -6.75 11.48
C PHE A 148 14.47 -6.72 11.14
N LEU A 149 14.09 -6.98 9.88
CA LEU A 149 12.67 -7.04 9.49
C LEU A 149 11.94 -8.18 10.22
N LYS A 150 12.56 -9.34 10.37
CA LYS A 150 11.99 -10.49 11.11
C LYS A 150 11.80 -10.16 12.58
N ILE A 151 12.78 -9.52 13.22
CA ILE A 151 12.70 -9.08 14.62
C ILE A 151 11.59 -8.02 14.76
N GLY A 152 11.55 -7.02 13.88
CA GLY A 152 10.51 -5.99 13.88
C GLY A 152 9.10 -6.58 13.71
N ALA A 153 8.92 -7.54 12.81
CA ALA A 153 7.66 -8.25 12.63
C ALA A 153 7.27 -9.07 13.87
N PHE A 154 8.25 -9.72 14.53
CA PHE A 154 8.02 -10.44 15.78
C PHE A 154 7.51 -9.51 16.90
N PHE A 155 8.20 -8.39 17.13
CA PHE A 155 7.76 -7.40 18.12
C PHE A 155 6.40 -6.80 17.75
N PHE A 156 6.15 -6.50 16.48
CA PHE A 156 4.85 -6.01 16.05
C PHE A 156 3.73 -6.99 16.37
N THR A 157 3.95 -8.30 16.21
CA THR A 157 2.95 -9.33 16.56
C THR A 157 2.71 -9.42 18.07
N LEU A 158 3.77 -9.27 18.88
CA LEU A 158 3.67 -9.27 20.34
C LEU A 158 2.89 -8.07 20.89
N PHE A 159 3.13 -6.89 20.34
CA PHE A 159 2.49 -5.64 20.80
C PHE A 159 1.16 -5.34 20.11
N LYS A 160 0.78 -6.11 19.09
CA LYS A 160 -0.51 -5.96 18.45
C LYS A 160 -1.60 -6.35 19.44
N LYS A 161 -2.31 -5.35 20.02
CA LYS A 161 -3.58 -5.60 20.72
C LYS A 161 -4.47 -6.43 19.80
N LYS A 162 -4.99 -7.55 20.30
CA LYS A 162 -6.00 -8.35 19.57
C LYS A 162 -7.07 -7.38 19.09
N GLN A 163 -7.12 -7.11 17.80
CA GLN A 163 -8.27 -6.42 17.24
C GLN A 163 -9.46 -7.32 17.53
N ALA A 164 -10.45 -6.78 18.22
CA ALA A 164 -11.72 -7.48 18.38
C ALA A 164 -12.18 -7.87 16.98
N VAL A 165 -12.34 -9.17 16.76
CA VAL A 165 -12.99 -9.67 15.55
C VAL A 165 -14.38 -9.07 15.60
N THR A 166 -14.66 -8.11 14.71
CA THR A 166 -16.03 -7.65 14.52
C THR A 166 -16.78 -8.87 13.99
N ILE A 167 -17.47 -9.56 14.88
CA ILE A 167 -18.39 -10.62 14.50
C ILE A 167 -19.45 -9.88 13.67
N LEU A 168 -19.38 -10.05 12.35
CA LEU A 168 -20.46 -9.60 11.47
C LEU A 168 -21.72 -10.27 12.02
N LYS A 169 -22.67 -9.46 12.51
CA LYS A 169 -23.96 -9.98 12.91
C LYS A 169 -24.52 -10.74 11.70
N LYS A 170 -24.89 -12.00 11.94
CA LYS A 170 -25.57 -12.79 10.91
C LYS A 170 -26.79 -11.96 10.50
N ALA A 171 -26.88 -11.62 9.22
CA ALA A 171 -28.04 -10.89 8.74
C ALA A 171 -29.25 -11.83 8.84
N ASP A 172 -30.30 -11.35 9.47
CA ASP A 172 -31.56 -12.10 9.58
C ASP A 172 -32.33 -12.03 8.26
N GLU A 173 -32.11 -10.98 7.47
CA GLU A 173 -32.71 -10.78 6.16
C GLU A 173 -31.71 -10.13 5.19
N TYR A 174 -31.86 -10.41 3.91
CA TYR A 174 -31.08 -9.82 2.81
C TYR A 174 -32.04 -9.05 1.90
N LEU A 175 -31.75 -7.79 1.63
CA LEU A 175 -32.44 -7.01 0.61
C LEU A 175 -31.64 -7.08 -0.70
N LEU A 176 -32.18 -7.77 -1.69
CA LEU A 176 -31.62 -7.78 -3.04
C LEU A 176 -32.25 -6.63 -3.84
N LEU A 177 -31.46 -5.62 -4.16
CA LEU A 177 -31.85 -4.55 -5.08
C LEU A 177 -31.38 -4.93 -6.49
N SER A 178 -32.28 -5.34 -7.35
CA SER A 178 -32.00 -5.69 -8.73
C SER A 178 -33.10 -5.14 -9.64
N GLU A 179 -32.72 -4.64 -10.81
CA GLU A 179 -33.66 -4.29 -11.89
C GLU A 179 -34.07 -5.54 -12.68
N ASP A 180 -33.39 -6.67 -12.49
CA ASP A 180 -33.72 -7.94 -13.13
C ASP A 180 -34.90 -8.62 -12.41
N GLU A 181 -36.04 -8.70 -13.10
CA GLU A 181 -37.27 -9.31 -12.57
C GLU A 181 -37.14 -10.82 -12.31
N ASN A 182 -36.17 -11.49 -12.89
CA ASN A 182 -35.91 -12.92 -12.69
C ASN A 182 -35.16 -13.24 -11.40
N LEU A 183 -34.70 -12.24 -10.67
CA LEU A 183 -33.98 -12.39 -9.39
C LEU A 183 -34.88 -12.13 -8.17
N LYS A 184 -36.19 -12.05 -8.35
CA LYS A 184 -37.16 -11.91 -7.25
C LYS A 184 -37.54 -13.24 -6.65
#